data_0c4f7560438d4dba99a9e0b3d58d7ac7
#
_entry.id   0c4f7560438d4dba99a9e0b3d58d7ac7
#
_cell.length_a   1.000
_cell.length_b   1.000
_cell.length_c   1.000
_cell.angle_alpha   90.00
_cell.angle_beta   90.00
_cell.angle_gamma   90.00
#
_symmetry.space_group_name_H-M   'P 1'
#
loop_
_entity.id
_entity.type
_entity.pdbx_description
1 polymer ?
#
loop_
_entity_poly.entity_id
_entity_poly.type
_entity_poly.pdbx_seq_one_letter_code
_entity_poly.pdbx_strand_id
1 'polypeptide(L)'
;MSDVDFESEQYEKCREAGEILAQVRDEAAERVEVGVSHLEVAEWAEAKIRELGGEPAFPVNISIDEEAAHATPERDDDSTFGEEMVNLDIGVHVDGWLADTAVTVDLSGHDELAAASEEALDAALDVAGPGVDVGQIGAAVEEVIEGYGFNPVVNLTGHGLGHWEQHTAPNIPNREVSQGATLEPGDVVAIEPFATDGRGKVQEGSDEEIFALEREATVRDRTARQVLEQITEEFKTLPFAARWLDSPRATMALRRLKQQDVVHGYPVLKEQDGKFVSQKEHTVIVTEDGVEVTTRSR
;
A
#
# COMPACT_ATOMS: atom_id res chain seq x y z
N MET A 1 -13.15 3.11 -13.86
CA MET A 1 -11.88 2.96 -14.59
C MET A 1 -11.40 4.36 -14.88
N SER A 2 -10.26 4.72 -14.34
CA SER A 2 -9.61 6.00 -14.62
C SER A 2 -8.58 5.76 -15.73
N ASP A 3 -9.06 5.61 -16.96
CA ASP A 3 -8.18 5.50 -18.11
C ASP A 3 -7.41 6.80 -18.23
N VAL A 4 -6.11 6.75 -18.09
CA VAL A 4 -5.24 7.92 -18.20
C VAL A 4 -4.90 8.14 -19.66
N ASP A 5 -5.23 9.33 -20.16
CA ASP A 5 -4.82 9.76 -21.51
C ASP A 5 -3.33 10.16 -21.46
N PHE A 6 -2.50 9.50 -22.28
CA PHE A 6 -1.03 9.67 -22.32
C PHE A 6 -0.56 11.08 -22.71
N GLU A 7 -1.41 11.91 -23.30
CA GLU A 7 -1.14 13.32 -23.61
C GLU A 7 -1.69 14.28 -22.53
N SER A 8 -2.26 13.74 -21.43
CA SER A 8 -2.94 14.53 -20.42
C SER A 8 -2.03 14.95 -19.26
N GLU A 9 -2.42 16.01 -18.56
CA GLU A 9 -1.84 16.42 -17.28
C GLU A 9 -1.99 15.32 -16.20
N GLN A 10 -2.98 14.45 -16.32
CA GLN A 10 -3.23 13.31 -15.44
C GLN A 10 -2.10 12.29 -15.51
N TYR A 11 -1.67 11.95 -16.72
CA TYR A 11 -0.54 11.05 -16.94
C TYR A 11 0.75 11.57 -16.31
N GLU A 12 1.04 12.85 -16.53
CA GLU A 12 2.23 13.47 -15.95
C GLU A 12 2.18 13.48 -14.42
N LYS A 13 1.00 13.68 -13.80
CA LYS A 13 0.84 13.62 -12.34
C LYS A 13 1.01 12.22 -11.77
N CYS A 14 0.52 11.18 -12.45
CA CYS A 14 0.79 9.79 -12.05
C CYS A 14 2.30 9.48 -12.08
N ARG A 15 3.00 9.95 -13.10
CA ARG A 15 4.46 9.79 -13.22
C ARG A 15 5.21 10.57 -12.15
N GLU A 16 4.83 11.82 -11.91
CA GLU A 16 5.42 12.67 -10.86
C GLU A 16 5.22 12.02 -9.48
N ALA A 17 4.02 11.51 -9.18
CA ALA A 17 3.77 10.77 -7.96
C ALA A 17 4.68 9.53 -7.84
N GLY A 18 4.83 8.77 -8.92
CA GLY A 18 5.72 7.61 -8.98
C GLY A 18 7.20 7.96 -8.80
N GLU A 19 7.69 9.04 -9.41
CA GLU A 19 9.09 9.50 -9.28
C GLU A 19 9.41 9.95 -7.84
N ILE A 20 8.49 10.72 -7.21
CA ILE A 20 8.61 11.11 -5.80
C ILE A 20 8.65 9.86 -4.93
N LEU A 21 7.73 8.94 -5.16
CA LEU A 21 7.58 7.74 -4.36
C LEU A 21 8.77 6.80 -4.46
N ALA A 22 9.33 6.60 -5.66
CA ALA A 22 10.53 5.78 -5.86
C ALA A 22 11.70 6.27 -5.00
N GLN A 23 11.94 7.59 -5.00
CA GLN A 23 12.99 8.21 -4.18
C GLN A 23 12.70 8.03 -2.69
N VAL A 24 11.47 8.31 -2.24
CA VAL A 24 11.10 8.22 -0.82
C VAL A 24 11.21 6.79 -0.31
N ARG A 25 10.73 5.80 -1.06
CA ARG A 25 10.83 4.38 -0.72
C ARG A 25 12.28 3.95 -0.49
N ASP A 26 13.16 4.27 -1.43
CA ASP A 26 14.57 3.86 -1.34
C ASP A 26 15.27 4.53 -0.16
N GLU A 27 15.07 5.84 0.02
CA GLU A 27 15.64 6.58 1.15
C GLU A 27 15.02 6.16 2.51
N ALA A 28 13.76 5.73 2.55
CA ALA A 28 13.11 5.22 3.75
C ALA A 28 13.62 3.80 4.10
N ALA A 29 13.77 2.93 3.10
CA ALA A 29 14.32 1.58 3.29
C ALA A 29 15.74 1.62 3.90
N GLU A 30 16.58 2.59 3.48
CA GLU A 30 17.91 2.79 4.07
C GLU A 30 17.88 3.21 5.55
N ARG A 31 16.74 3.65 6.08
CA ARG A 31 16.56 4.04 7.49
C ARG A 31 16.01 2.93 8.37
N VAL A 32 15.57 1.83 7.77
CA VAL A 32 15.12 0.66 8.50
C VAL A 32 16.36 -0.09 9.01
N GLU A 33 16.78 0.24 10.21
CA GLU A 33 17.94 -0.35 10.89
C GLU A 33 17.55 -0.74 12.33
N VAL A 34 18.19 -1.78 12.87
CA VAL A 34 17.97 -2.23 14.25
C VAL A 34 18.17 -1.08 15.24
N GLY A 35 17.18 -0.83 16.08
CA GLY A 35 17.14 0.22 17.10
C GLY A 35 16.59 1.57 16.62
N VAL A 36 16.30 1.76 15.34
CA VAL A 36 15.61 2.96 14.83
C VAL A 36 14.11 2.86 15.12
N SER A 37 13.48 3.98 15.46
CA SER A 37 12.02 4.03 15.76
C SER A 37 11.17 3.86 14.50
N HIS A 38 10.11 3.04 14.60
CA HIS A 38 9.11 2.90 13.54
C HIS A 38 8.45 4.25 13.22
N LEU A 39 8.06 4.99 14.26
CA LEU A 39 7.43 6.31 14.10
C LEU A 39 8.36 7.31 13.40
N GLU A 40 9.65 7.32 13.75
CA GLU A 40 10.64 8.21 13.13
C GLU A 40 10.76 7.94 11.61
N VAL A 41 10.77 6.68 11.19
CA VAL A 41 10.83 6.33 9.75
C VAL A 41 9.55 6.72 9.04
N ALA A 42 8.38 6.44 9.62
CA ALA A 42 7.09 6.80 9.03
C ALA A 42 6.93 8.32 8.87
N GLU A 43 7.20 9.10 9.94
CA GLU A 43 7.10 10.57 9.91
C GLU A 43 8.12 11.20 8.96
N TRP A 44 9.34 10.63 8.91
CA TRP A 44 10.34 11.08 7.96
C TRP A 44 9.90 10.89 6.52
N ALA A 45 9.38 9.71 6.16
CA ALA A 45 8.91 9.42 4.81
C ALA A 45 7.73 10.34 4.42
N GLU A 46 6.74 10.51 5.29
CA GLU A 46 5.60 11.40 5.11
C GLU A 46 6.03 12.88 4.94
N ALA A 47 7.01 13.34 5.71
CA ALA A 47 7.57 14.68 5.57
C ALA A 47 8.35 14.84 4.26
N LYS A 48 9.11 13.82 3.86
CA LYS A 48 9.89 13.82 2.62
C LYS A 48 9.00 13.85 1.38
N ILE A 49 7.88 13.13 1.37
CA ILE A 49 6.86 13.22 0.33
C ILE A 49 6.42 14.67 0.12
N ARG A 50 6.09 15.37 1.22
CA ARG A 50 5.64 16.78 1.16
C ARG A 50 6.77 17.73 0.73
N GLU A 51 8.01 17.49 1.16
CA GLU A 51 9.18 18.26 0.71
C GLU A 51 9.37 18.18 -0.81
N LEU A 52 9.08 17.03 -1.41
CA LEU A 52 9.22 16.76 -2.84
C LEU A 52 8.01 17.25 -3.68
N GLY A 53 6.94 17.74 -3.04
CA GLY A 53 5.78 18.32 -3.70
C GLY A 53 4.60 17.38 -3.88
N GLY A 54 4.66 16.15 -3.35
CA GLY A 54 3.53 15.24 -3.23
C GLY A 54 2.84 15.35 -1.88
N GLU A 55 1.77 14.56 -1.69
CA GLU A 55 1.14 14.32 -0.40
C GLU A 55 1.02 12.80 -0.19
N PRO A 56 1.07 12.29 1.05
CA PRO A 56 0.82 10.88 1.32
C PRO A 56 -0.57 10.45 0.83
N ALA A 57 -0.63 9.39 0.02
CA ALA A 57 -1.90 8.81 -0.42
C ALA A 57 -2.56 7.98 0.68
N PHE A 58 -1.75 7.44 1.57
CA PHE A 58 -2.14 6.74 2.79
C PHE A 58 -0.99 6.80 3.81
N PRO A 59 -1.22 6.46 5.10
CA PRO A 59 -0.16 6.42 6.10
C PRO A 59 0.91 5.41 5.71
N VAL A 60 2.18 5.76 5.91
CA VAL A 60 3.28 4.80 5.73
C VAL A 60 3.00 3.55 6.57
N ASN A 61 2.86 2.40 5.90
CA ASN A 61 2.71 1.11 6.56
C ASN A 61 4.09 0.55 6.89
N ILE A 62 4.25 0.08 8.11
CA ILE A 62 5.42 -0.64 8.61
C ILE A 62 4.90 -1.93 9.24
N SER A 63 4.90 -2.99 8.45
CA SER A 63 4.40 -4.31 8.86
C SER A 63 5.55 -5.22 9.22
N ILE A 64 5.48 -5.87 10.38
CA ILE A 64 6.58 -6.62 10.99
C ILE A 64 6.26 -8.11 11.01
N ASP A 65 7.18 -8.92 10.53
CA ASP A 65 7.16 -10.39 10.53
C ASP A 65 5.86 -10.98 9.94
N GLU A 66 4.91 -11.43 10.77
CA GLU A 66 3.63 -11.97 10.31
C GLU A 66 2.61 -10.92 9.85
N GLU A 67 2.87 -9.64 10.06
CA GLU A 67 2.03 -8.56 9.55
C GLU A 67 2.26 -8.37 8.06
N ALA A 68 1.19 -8.40 7.29
CA ALA A 68 1.27 -8.25 5.84
C ALA A 68 0.96 -6.82 5.39
N ALA A 69 -0.02 -6.15 6.00
CA ALA A 69 -0.49 -4.84 5.58
C ALA A 69 -1.23 -4.10 6.70
N HIS A 70 -1.44 -2.80 6.50
CA HIS A 70 -2.23 -1.90 7.33
C HIS A 70 -1.66 -1.62 8.73
N ALA A 71 -0.41 -2.01 9.01
CA ALA A 71 0.26 -1.63 10.24
C ALA A 71 0.93 -0.27 10.08
N THR A 72 0.62 0.68 10.96
CA THR A 72 1.27 2.00 10.99
C THR A 72 1.45 2.44 12.45
N PRO A 73 2.56 3.13 12.78
CA PRO A 73 2.81 3.54 14.15
C PRO A 73 1.71 4.45 14.72
N GLU A 74 1.42 4.29 16.01
CA GLU A 74 0.59 5.23 16.76
C GLU A 74 1.33 6.56 17.01
N ARG A 75 0.61 7.59 17.49
CA ARG A 75 1.16 8.92 17.78
C ARG A 75 2.34 8.90 18.77
N ASP A 76 2.28 8.05 19.77
CA ASP A 76 3.25 7.95 20.86
C ASP A 76 3.96 6.58 20.85
N ASP A 77 4.09 5.98 19.65
CA ASP A 77 4.75 4.68 19.48
C ASP A 77 6.24 4.81 19.80
N ASP A 78 6.71 3.99 20.74
CA ASP A 78 8.11 3.91 21.18
C ASP A 78 8.82 2.63 20.69
N SER A 79 8.17 1.88 19.79
CA SER A 79 8.73 0.68 19.16
C SER A 79 9.93 1.01 18.28
N THR A 80 10.88 0.11 18.26
CA THR A 80 12.09 0.20 17.43
C THR A 80 12.33 -1.10 16.71
N PHE A 81 12.90 -1.05 15.50
CA PHE A 81 13.23 -2.26 14.75
C PHE A 81 14.19 -3.17 15.51
N GLY A 82 13.89 -4.46 15.51
CA GLY A 82 14.75 -5.55 15.97
C GLY A 82 15.37 -6.32 14.79
N GLU A 83 15.68 -7.60 15.02
CA GLU A 83 16.06 -8.56 13.95
C GLU A 83 14.78 -9.13 13.33
N GLU A 84 14.09 -8.33 12.52
CA GLU A 84 12.73 -8.54 12.00
C GLU A 84 12.70 -8.46 10.47
N MET A 85 11.69 -9.01 9.86
CA MET A 85 11.34 -8.73 8.47
C MET A 85 10.38 -7.56 8.43
N VAL A 86 10.72 -6.51 7.69
CA VAL A 86 9.97 -5.25 7.66
C VAL A 86 9.42 -5.01 6.26
N ASN A 87 8.11 -4.99 6.11
CA ASN A 87 7.45 -4.51 4.89
C ASN A 87 7.16 -3.03 5.05
N LEU A 88 7.79 -2.23 4.20
CA LEU A 88 7.59 -0.79 4.12
C LEU A 88 6.75 -0.50 2.88
N ASP A 89 5.52 -0.03 3.08
CA ASP A 89 4.56 0.24 2.02
C ASP A 89 4.12 1.70 2.09
N ILE A 90 4.28 2.43 0.98
CA ILE A 90 4.19 3.87 0.90
C ILE A 90 3.39 4.29 -0.33
N GLY A 91 2.45 5.21 -0.13
CA GLY A 91 1.68 5.84 -1.21
C GLY A 91 1.90 7.35 -1.30
N VAL A 92 1.94 7.85 -2.52
CA VAL A 92 2.01 9.29 -2.83
C VAL A 92 0.90 9.68 -3.77
N HIS A 93 0.39 10.88 -3.64
CA HIS A 93 -0.45 11.48 -4.67
C HIS A 93 0.01 12.90 -5.05
N VAL A 94 -0.20 13.26 -6.31
CA VAL A 94 -0.10 14.63 -6.83
C VAL A 94 -1.49 15.03 -7.31
N ASP A 95 -2.11 15.98 -6.62
CA ASP A 95 -3.50 16.41 -6.91
C ASP A 95 -4.53 15.25 -6.99
N GLY A 96 -4.34 14.20 -6.19
CA GLY A 96 -5.22 13.03 -6.15
C GLY A 96 -4.92 11.94 -7.17
N TRP A 97 -3.88 12.08 -7.99
CA TRP A 97 -3.35 11.01 -8.84
C TRP A 97 -2.29 10.25 -8.08
N LEU A 98 -2.51 8.94 -7.91
CA LEU A 98 -1.80 8.11 -6.97
C LEU A 98 -0.66 7.31 -7.60
N ALA A 99 0.35 7.04 -6.78
CA ALA A 99 1.30 5.96 -6.95
C ALA A 99 1.44 5.20 -5.62
N ASP A 100 1.70 3.90 -5.71
CA ASP A 100 1.79 2.94 -4.64
C ASP A 100 3.03 2.06 -4.82
N THR A 101 3.76 1.76 -3.74
CA THR A 101 4.95 0.88 -3.81
C THR A 101 5.33 0.34 -2.46
N ALA A 102 5.81 -0.90 -2.45
CA ALA A 102 6.34 -1.51 -1.25
C ALA A 102 7.70 -2.17 -1.46
N VAL A 103 8.43 -2.30 -0.35
CA VAL A 103 9.69 -3.04 -0.28
C VAL A 103 9.82 -3.76 1.04
N THR A 104 10.34 -4.98 1.00
CA THR A 104 10.76 -5.71 2.20
C THR A 104 12.22 -5.41 2.51
N VAL A 105 12.48 -4.98 3.75
CA VAL A 105 13.83 -4.88 4.33
C VAL A 105 13.98 -6.03 5.33
N ASP A 106 14.83 -6.99 5.03
CA ASP A 106 15.06 -8.14 5.90
C ASP A 106 16.21 -7.89 6.88
N LEU A 107 15.86 -7.75 8.16
CA LEU A 107 16.81 -7.71 9.28
C LEU A 107 16.84 -9.05 10.05
N SER A 108 16.03 -10.03 9.64
CA SER A 108 15.80 -11.30 10.32
C SER A 108 16.64 -12.47 9.75
N GLY A 109 17.26 -12.26 8.57
CA GLY A 109 18.05 -13.28 7.88
C GLY A 109 17.22 -14.28 7.05
N HIS A 110 16.06 -13.84 6.55
CA HIS A 110 15.19 -14.61 5.66
C HIS A 110 15.27 -14.09 4.20
N ASP A 111 16.48 -13.81 3.72
CA ASP A 111 16.76 -13.23 2.39
C ASP A 111 16.00 -13.92 1.24
N GLU A 112 15.83 -15.26 1.30
CA GLU A 112 15.13 -16.01 0.26
C GLU A 112 13.63 -15.67 0.19
N LEU A 113 13.00 -15.33 1.32
CA LEU A 113 11.59 -14.92 1.33
C LEU A 113 11.42 -13.52 0.74
N ALA A 114 12.31 -12.58 1.06
CA ALA A 114 12.31 -11.25 0.44
C ALA A 114 12.59 -11.35 -1.07
N ALA A 115 13.54 -12.17 -1.49
CA ALA A 115 13.83 -12.42 -2.90
C ALA A 115 12.63 -13.03 -3.65
N ALA A 116 11.85 -13.91 -2.99
CA ALA A 116 10.69 -14.53 -3.62
C ALA A 116 9.62 -13.50 -4.04
N SER A 117 9.31 -12.49 -3.21
CA SER A 117 8.37 -11.44 -3.58
C SER A 117 8.95 -10.49 -4.64
N GLU A 118 10.26 -10.20 -4.58
CA GLU A 118 10.93 -9.34 -5.57
C GLU A 118 10.97 -9.98 -6.95
N GLU A 119 11.42 -11.25 -7.07
CA GLU A 119 11.45 -11.95 -8.35
C GLU A 119 10.04 -12.26 -8.88
N ALA A 120 9.05 -12.45 -7.99
CA ALA A 120 7.65 -12.60 -8.39
C ALA A 120 7.10 -11.31 -9.00
N LEU A 121 7.48 -10.14 -8.49
CA LEU A 121 7.12 -8.86 -9.08
C LEU A 121 7.75 -8.68 -10.46
N ASP A 122 9.03 -9.00 -10.62
CA ASP A 122 9.69 -8.93 -11.92
C ASP A 122 8.99 -9.84 -12.94
N ALA A 123 8.65 -11.08 -12.57
CA ALA A 123 7.90 -11.99 -13.44
C ALA A 123 6.50 -11.47 -13.78
N ALA A 124 5.81 -10.83 -12.82
CA ALA A 124 4.51 -10.18 -13.06
C ALA A 124 4.62 -9.04 -14.06
N LEU A 125 5.64 -8.20 -13.93
CA LEU A 125 5.91 -7.07 -14.84
C LEU A 125 6.25 -7.51 -16.25
N ASP A 126 6.96 -8.63 -16.40
CA ASP A 126 7.30 -9.22 -17.71
C ASP A 126 6.05 -9.73 -18.47
N VAL A 127 5.01 -10.14 -17.73
CA VAL A 127 3.74 -10.60 -18.29
C VAL A 127 2.76 -9.45 -18.52
N ALA A 128 2.78 -8.42 -17.67
CA ALA A 128 1.81 -7.33 -17.68
C ALA A 128 1.86 -6.53 -19.00
N GLY A 129 0.69 -6.19 -19.51
CA GLY A 129 0.58 -5.40 -20.75
C GLY A 129 -0.85 -5.31 -21.26
N PRO A 130 -1.07 -4.56 -22.35
CA PRO A 130 -2.39 -4.39 -22.92
C PRO A 130 -2.93 -5.71 -23.46
N GLY A 131 -4.18 -6.03 -23.16
CA GLY A 131 -4.85 -7.25 -23.55
C GLY A 131 -4.53 -8.48 -22.69
N VAL A 132 -3.72 -8.34 -21.63
CA VAL A 132 -3.38 -9.43 -20.71
C VAL A 132 -4.51 -9.62 -19.69
N ASP A 133 -4.93 -10.88 -19.49
CA ASP A 133 -5.82 -11.25 -18.37
C ASP A 133 -5.01 -11.27 -17.05
N VAL A 134 -5.49 -10.58 -16.02
CA VAL A 134 -4.78 -10.46 -14.73
C VAL A 134 -4.51 -11.81 -14.07
N GLY A 135 -5.26 -12.88 -14.43
CA GLY A 135 -4.98 -14.23 -13.98
C GLY A 135 -3.65 -14.80 -14.50
N GLN A 136 -3.16 -14.30 -15.65
CA GLN A 136 -1.84 -14.67 -16.18
C GLN A 136 -0.72 -14.03 -15.33
N ILE A 137 -0.96 -12.80 -14.85
CA ILE A 137 -0.05 -12.13 -13.92
C ILE A 137 0.01 -12.93 -12.61
N GLY A 138 -1.16 -13.29 -12.06
CA GLY A 138 -1.23 -14.11 -10.85
C GLY A 138 -0.56 -15.48 -11.00
N ALA A 139 -0.66 -16.12 -12.16
CA ALA A 139 0.02 -17.39 -12.43
C ALA A 139 1.56 -17.23 -12.43
N ALA A 140 2.08 -16.13 -12.98
CA ALA A 140 3.53 -15.85 -12.96
C ALA A 140 4.03 -15.60 -11.53
N VAL A 141 3.27 -14.86 -10.72
CA VAL A 141 3.56 -14.64 -9.29
C VAL A 141 3.60 -15.96 -8.52
N GLU A 142 2.55 -16.77 -8.66
CA GLU A 142 2.42 -18.08 -7.98
C GLU A 142 3.58 -19.01 -8.35
N GLU A 143 3.93 -19.11 -9.64
CA GLU A 143 5.02 -19.98 -10.11
C GLU A 143 6.36 -19.62 -9.46
N VAL A 144 6.68 -18.34 -9.35
CA VAL A 144 7.94 -17.88 -8.75
C VAL A 144 7.96 -18.16 -7.24
N ILE A 145 6.92 -17.73 -6.51
CA ILE A 145 6.85 -17.89 -5.05
C ILE A 145 6.89 -19.37 -4.66
N GLU A 146 6.11 -20.22 -5.33
CA GLU A 146 6.13 -21.67 -5.10
C GLU A 146 7.46 -22.30 -5.50
N GLY A 147 8.15 -21.76 -6.51
CA GLY A 147 9.50 -22.20 -6.93
C GLY A 147 10.54 -22.00 -5.83
N TYR A 148 10.38 -21.00 -4.97
CA TYR A 148 11.18 -20.79 -3.75
C TYR A 148 10.76 -21.72 -2.59
N GLY A 149 9.62 -22.40 -2.69
CA GLY A 149 9.07 -23.26 -1.64
C GLY A 149 8.22 -22.50 -0.62
N PHE A 150 7.82 -21.28 -0.93
CA PHE A 150 6.92 -20.45 -0.13
C PHE A 150 5.48 -20.47 -0.69
N ASN A 151 4.57 -19.80 -0.03
CA ASN A 151 3.19 -19.66 -0.47
C ASN A 151 2.87 -18.21 -0.83
N PRO A 152 2.16 -17.93 -1.95
CA PRO A 152 1.60 -16.62 -2.18
C PRO A 152 0.46 -16.34 -1.18
N VAL A 153 0.31 -15.08 -0.74
CA VAL A 153 -0.83 -14.67 0.08
C VAL A 153 -2.04 -14.45 -0.82
N VAL A 154 -2.93 -15.43 -0.88
CA VAL A 154 -4.00 -15.52 -1.89
C VAL A 154 -5.20 -14.61 -1.67
N ASN A 155 -5.33 -13.98 -0.51
CA ASN A 155 -6.42 -13.06 -0.18
C ASN A 155 -5.96 -11.60 -0.04
N LEU A 156 -4.73 -11.30 -0.46
CA LEU A 156 -4.26 -9.97 -0.83
C LEU A 156 -4.08 -9.92 -2.35
N THR A 157 -4.35 -8.78 -2.93
CA THR A 157 -4.29 -8.59 -4.39
C THR A 157 -3.81 -7.18 -4.69
N GLY A 158 -3.06 -6.99 -5.73
CA GLY A 158 -2.89 -5.71 -6.37
C GLY A 158 -4.24 -5.17 -6.87
N HIS A 159 -4.27 -3.91 -7.24
CA HIS A 159 -5.51 -3.19 -7.53
C HIS A 159 -5.30 -2.07 -8.55
N GLY A 160 -6.38 -1.57 -9.12
CA GLY A 160 -6.38 -0.33 -9.87
C GLY A 160 -6.22 0.87 -8.95
N LEU A 161 -5.66 1.96 -9.49
CA LEU A 161 -5.54 3.25 -8.83
C LEU A 161 -6.40 4.29 -9.58
N GLY A 162 -7.19 5.07 -8.83
CA GLY A 162 -8.08 6.09 -9.37
C GLY A 162 -7.78 7.48 -8.83
N HIS A 163 -8.46 8.50 -9.39
CA HIS A 163 -8.34 9.86 -8.88
C HIS A 163 -9.02 10.00 -7.51
N TRP A 164 -8.24 10.19 -6.46
CA TRP A 164 -8.65 10.15 -5.05
C TRP A 164 -9.24 8.79 -4.61
N GLU A 165 -8.85 7.72 -5.25
CA GLU A 165 -9.36 6.39 -4.96
C GLU A 165 -8.22 5.36 -5.03
N GLN A 166 -7.79 4.87 -3.86
CA GLN A 166 -6.65 3.97 -3.73
C GLN A 166 -6.95 2.59 -4.31
N HIS A 167 -8.12 2.04 -4.06
CA HIS A 167 -8.49 0.70 -4.48
C HIS A 167 -9.62 0.73 -5.50
N THR A 168 -9.28 0.55 -6.78
CA THR A 168 -10.27 0.40 -7.87
C THR A 168 -10.11 -0.95 -8.55
N ALA A 169 -11.03 -1.29 -9.43
CA ALA A 169 -10.82 -2.41 -10.34
C ALA A 169 -9.76 -2.05 -11.41
N PRO A 170 -9.02 -3.04 -11.94
CA PRO A 170 -9.11 -4.46 -11.63
C PRO A 170 -8.33 -4.88 -10.37
N ASN A 171 -8.69 -6.01 -9.76
CA ASN A 171 -7.83 -6.67 -8.79
C ASN A 171 -6.79 -7.52 -9.53
N ILE A 172 -5.53 -7.46 -9.08
CA ILE A 172 -4.41 -8.23 -9.63
C ILE A 172 -4.09 -9.38 -8.65
N PRO A 173 -4.47 -10.62 -8.93
CA PRO A 173 -4.31 -11.72 -7.98
C PRO A 173 -2.84 -12.15 -7.82
N ASN A 174 -2.51 -12.72 -6.66
CA ASN A 174 -1.20 -13.32 -6.37
C ASN A 174 -1.15 -14.83 -6.69
N ARG A 175 -2.14 -15.33 -7.41
CA ARG A 175 -2.22 -16.73 -7.87
C ARG A 175 -2.98 -16.83 -9.18
N GLU A 176 -2.88 -17.98 -9.84
CA GLU A 176 -3.68 -18.27 -11.02
C GLU A 176 -5.19 -18.19 -10.70
N VAL A 177 -5.92 -17.48 -11.55
CA VAL A 177 -7.39 -17.46 -11.56
C VAL A 177 -7.89 -17.76 -12.97
N SER A 178 -9.00 -18.50 -13.07
CA SER A 178 -9.50 -18.99 -14.37
C SER A 178 -10.11 -17.91 -15.27
N GLN A 179 -10.51 -16.77 -14.70
CA GLN A 179 -11.04 -15.60 -15.40
C GLN A 179 -10.73 -14.36 -14.57
N GLY A 180 -9.98 -13.43 -15.16
CA GLY A 180 -9.67 -12.13 -14.62
C GLY A 180 -10.20 -11.00 -15.52
N ALA A 181 -9.98 -9.77 -15.11
CA ALA A 181 -10.13 -8.62 -15.97
C ALA A 181 -9.00 -8.61 -17.01
N THR A 182 -9.22 -7.94 -18.12
CA THR A 182 -8.17 -7.68 -19.11
C THR A 182 -7.64 -6.28 -18.91
N LEU A 183 -6.32 -6.12 -18.86
CA LEU A 183 -5.69 -4.81 -18.78
C LEU A 183 -5.81 -4.08 -20.13
N GLU A 184 -6.14 -2.80 -20.06
CA GLU A 184 -6.27 -1.94 -21.23
C GLU A 184 -5.29 -0.75 -21.17
N PRO A 185 -4.87 -0.19 -22.30
CA PRO A 185 -4.03 1.02 -22.30
C PRO A 185 -4.70 2.15 -21.53
N GLY A 186 -3.96 2.79 -20.61
CA GLY A 186 -4.44 3.83 -19.72
C GLY A 186 -4.78 3.34 -18.32
N ASP A 187 -4.91 2.03 -18.10
CA ASP A 187 -5.06 1.50 -16.74
C ASP A 187 -3.83 1.83 -15.88
N VAL A 188 -4.07 2.31 -14.68
CA VAL A 188 -3.04 2.52 -13.65
C VAL A 188 -3.29 1.48 -12.56
N VAL A 189 -2.33 0.59 -12.32
CA VAL A 189 -2.48 -0.51 -11.38
C VAL A 189 -1.26 -0.68 -10.49
N ALA A 190 -1.51 -1.10 -9.25
CA ALA A 190 -0.51 -1.62 -8.33
C ALA A 190 -0.39 -3.14 -8.53
N ILE A 191 0.83 -3.62 -8.69
CA ILE A 191 1.15 -5.06 -8.75
C ILE A 191 2.01 -5.36 -7.53
N GLU A 192 1.49 -6.17 -6.59
CA GLU A 192 2.04 -6.36 -5.25
C GLU A 192 2.05 -7.84 -4.82
N PRO A 193 3.02 -8.62 -5.28
CA PRO A 193 3.22 -9.96 -4.77
C PRO A 193 3.54 -9.99 -3.26
N PHE A 194 2.82 -10.85 -2.53
CA PHE A 194 3.11 -11.20 -1.15
C PHE A 194 3.50 -12.66 -1.05
N ALA A 195 4.67 -12.94 -0.48
CA ALA A 195 5.13 -14.29 -0.20
C ALA A 195 5.20 -14.55 1.31
N THR A 196 4.94 -15.78 1.75
CA THR A 196 5.00 -16.17 3.15
C THR A 196 5.49 -17.59 3.34
N ASP A 197 6.18 -17.84 4.45
CA ASP A 197 6.50 -19.20 4.93
C ASP A 197 5.33 -19.82 5.74
N GLY A 198 4.22 -19.07 5.86
CA GLY A 198 2.98 -19.47 6.51
C GLY A 198 1.99 -20.19 5.58
N ARG A 199 0.70 -19.97 5.79
CA ARG A 199 -0.39 -20.64 5.05
C ARG A 199 -0.78 -19.97 3.73
N GLY A 200 -0.24 -18.80 3.44
CA GLY A 200 -0.64 -18.01 2.27
C GLY A 200 -2.01 -17.35 2.44
N LYS A 201 -2.41 -17.06 3.66
CA LYS A 201 -3.69 -16.40 3.93
C LYS A 201 -3.67 -15.58 5.21
N VAL A 202 -3.88 -14.28 5.08
CA VAL A 202 -3.97 -13.36 6.21
C VAL A 202 -5.38 -13.28 6.80
N GLN A 203 -5.45 -12.82 8.04
CA GLN A 203 -6.67 -12.56 8.80
C GLN A 203 -6.58 -11.17 9.45
N GLU A 204 -7.73 -10.58 9.75
CA GLU A 204 -7.82 -9.32 10.47
C GLU A 204 -7.33 -9.48 11.92
N GLY A 205 -6.38 -8.63 12.31
CA GLY A 205 -5.94 -8.45 13.68
C GLY A 205 -6.90 -7.57 14.48
N SER A 206 -6.47 -7.20 15.70
CA SER A 206 -7.25 -6.32 16.59
C SER A 206 -6.89 -4.84 16.45
N ASP A 207 -5.72 -4.55 15.92
CA ASP A 207 -5.14 -3.21 15.92
C ASP A 207 -5.57 -2.46 14.64
N GLU A 208 -5.94 -1.19 14.81
CA GLU A 208 -6.54 -0.41 13.75
C GLU A 208 -6.19 1.07 13.95
N GLU A 209 -5.23 1.54 13.17
CA GLU A 209 -4.73 2.93 13.20
C GLU A 209 -4.94 3.68 11.89
N ILE A 210 -5.38 2.98 10.83
CA ILE A 210 -5.70 3.53 9.52
C ILE A 210 -7.21 3.58 9.33
N PHE A 211 -7.70 4.70 8.83
CA PHE A 211 -9.13 4.95 8.61
C PHE A 211 -9.35 5.65 7.26
N ALA A 212 -10.54 5.50 6.69
CA ALA A 212 -10.98 6.28 5.54
C ALA A 212 -12.41 6.79 5.71
N LEU A 213 -12.76 7.85 5.01
CA LEU A 213 -14.13 8.35 4.94
C LEU A 213 -14.99 7.40 4.11
N GLU A 214 -16.01 6.84 4.73
CA GLU A 214 -16.96 5.94 4.05
C GLU A 214 -18.11 6.70 3.38
N ARG A 215 -18.58 7.74 4.06
CA ARG A 215 -19.67 8.59 3.55
C ARG A 215 -19.76 9.92 4.25
N GLU A 216 -20.31 10.89 3.58
CA GLU A 216 -20.69 12.16 4.20
C GLU A 216 -21.80 11.96 5.26
N ALA A 217 -21.69 12.66 6.38
CA ALA A 217 -22.67 12.62 7.44
C ALA A 217 -22.74 13.92 8.26
N THR A 218 -23.92 14.15 8.85
CA THR A 218 -24.08 15.21 9.86
C THR A 218 -23.97 14.62 11.24
N VAL A 219 -22.96 15.04 12.01
CA VAL A 219 -22.64 14.50 13.33
C VAL A 219 -23.00 15.52 14.43
N ARG A 220 -23.67 15.08 15.49
CA ARG A 220 -24.13 15.97 16.60
C ARG A 220 -23.01 16.25 17.60
N ASP A 221 -22.13 15.29 17.85
CA ASP A 221 -21.00 15.45 18.77
C ASP A 221 -20.02 16.49 18.21
N ARG A 222 -19.64 17.47 19.05
CA ARG A 222 -18.76 18.57 18.61
C ARG A 222 -17.37 18.09 18.20
N THR A 223 -16.78 17.19 18.98
CA THR A 223 -15.43 16.68 18.71
C THR A 223 -15.41 15.81 17.44
N ALA A 224 -16.40 14.90 17.32
CA ALA A 224 -16.52 14.06 16.14
C ALA A 224 -16.77 14.90 14.87
N ARG A 225 -17.51 16.00 14.97
CA ARG A 225 -17.72 16.91 13.83
C ARG A 225 -16.43 17.64 13.43
N GLN A 226 -15.65 18.14 14.38
CA GLN A 226 -14.37 18.79 14.07
C GLN A 226 -13.38 17.81 13.42
N VAL A 227 -13.34 16.58 13.90
CA VAL A 227 -12.51 15.50 13.30
C VAL A 227 -13.02 15.17 11.89
N LEU A 228 -14.33 15.07 11.69
CA LEU A 228 -14.91 14.79 10.37
C LEU A 228 -14.66 15.94 9.37
N GLU A 229 -14.72 17.21 9.84
CA GLU A 229 -14.36 18.37 9.04
C GLU A 229 -12.91 18.29 8.54
N GLN A 230 -11.96 17.97 9.45
CA GLN A 230 -10.55 17.75 9.08
C GLN A 230 -10.40 16.59 8.06
N ILE A 231 -11.02 15.45 8.33
CA ILE A 231 -10.97 14.27 7.43
C ILE A 231 -11.44 14.65 6.02
N THR A 232 -12.57 15.34 5.92
CA THR A 232 -13.19 15.71 4.63
C THR A 232 -12.36 16.73 3.86
N GLU A 233 -11.74 17.69 4.56
CA GLU A 233 -10.95 18.75 3.92
C GLU A 233 -9.56 18.29 3.50
N GLU A 234 -8.86 17.51 4.36
CA GLU A 234 -7.46 17.15 4.15
C GLU A 234 -7.29 15.82 3.40
N PHE A 235 -8.04 14.77 3.80
CA PHE A 235 -7.82 13.42 3.26
C PHE A 235 -8.86 13.00 2.22
N LYS A 236 -10.03 13.64 2.20
CA LYS A 236 -11.13 13.33 1.27
C LYS A 236 -11.56 11.86 1.39
N THR A 237 -11.30 11.06 0.34
CA THR A 237 -11.61 9.62 0.28
C THR A 237 -10.40 8.73 0.54
N LEU A 238 -9.21 9.33 0.67
CA LEU A 238 -7.98 8.57 0.90
C LEU A 238 -7.85 8.12 2.37
N PRO A 239 -7.16 7.01 2.64
CA PRO A 239 -6.85 6.55 3.98
C PRO A 239 -5.96 7.54 4.74
N PHE A 240 -6.17 7.64 6.05
CA PHE A 240 -5.40 8.49 6.94
C PHE A 240 -5.11 7.80 8.26
N ALA A 241 -4.02 8.18 8.92
CA ALA A 241 -3.67 7.68 10.25
C ALA A 241 -4.39 8.45 11.36
N ALA A 242 -4.77 7.75 12.42
CA ALA A 242 -5.29 8.41 13.63
C ALA A 242 -4.31 9.45 14.20
N ARG A 243 -2.99 9.22 14.06
CA ARG A 243 -1.93 10.16 14.50
C ARG A 243 -1.90 11.48 13.73
N TRP A 244 -2.43 11.57 12.52
CA TRP A 244 -2.47 12.79 11.71
C TRP A 244 -3.55 13.79 12.15
N LEU A 245 -4.52 13.33 12.96
CA LEU A 245 -5.62 14.18 13.40
C LEU A 245 -5.18 15.10 14.54
N ASP A 246 -5.48 16.39 14.44
CA ASP A 246 -5.08 17.41 15.43
C ASP A 246 -5.71 17.23 16.81
N SER A 247 -6.88 16.59 16.86
CA SER A 247 -7.65 16.47 18.11
C SER A 247 -6.96 15.53 19.09
N PRO A 248 -6.71 15.95 20.35
CA PRO A 248 -6.24 15.05 21.41
C PRO A 248 -7.28 13.99 21.79
N ARG A 249 -8.48 14.06 21.22
CA ARG A 249 -9.57 13.08 21.41
C ARG A 249 -9.94 12.36 20.11
N ALA A 250 -8.99 12.31 19.16
CA ALA A 250 -9.19 11.70 17.84
C ALA A 250 -9.71 10.26 17.94
N THR A 251 -9.10 9.41 18.74
CA THR A 251 -9.50 8.01 18.93
C THR A 251 -10.96 7.87 19.40
N MET A 252 -11.42 8.74 20.32
CA MET A 252 -12.80 8.73 20.76
C MET A 252 -13.77 9.19 19.66
N ALA A 253 -13.37 10.20 18.90
CA ALA A 253 -14.14 10.71 17.77
C ALA A 253 -14.26 9.66 16.66
N LEU A 254 -13.15 9.01 16.29
CA LEU A 254 -13.11 7.94 15.29
C LEU A 254 -14.01 6.77 15.68
N ARG A 255 -13.97 6.31 16.94
CA ARG A 255 -14.90 5.27 17.43
C ARG A 255 -16.38 5.65 17.22
N ARG A 256 -16.74 6.90 17.43
CA ARG A 256 -18.12 7.38 17.24
C ARG A 256 -18.49 7.48 15.77
N LEU A 257 -17.56 7.93 14.93
CA LEU A 257 -17.76 8.01 13.49
C LEU A 257 -17.88 6.61 12.89
N LYS A 258 -17.04 5.65 13.33
CA LYS A 258 -17.11 4.24 12.92
C LYS A 258 -18.43 3.59 13.33
N GLN A 259 -18.94 3.82 14.57
CA GLN A 259 -20.23 3.32 15.03
C GLN A 259 -21.42 3.85 14.22
N GLN A 260 -21.24 4.89 13.44
CA GLN A 260 -22.25 5.50 12.58
C GLN A 260 -21.98 5.22 11.10
N ASP A 261 -21.03 4.32 10.78
CA ASP A 261 -20.61 3.98 9.42
C ASP A 261 -20.23 5.24 8.60
N VAL A 262 -19.58 6.21 9.24
CA VAL A 262 -19.08 7.45 8.62
C VAL A 262 -17.62 7.30 8.20
N VAL A 263 -16.84 6.57 9.01
CA VAL A 263 -15.48 6.17 8.68
C VAL A 263 -15.36 4.65 8.77
N HIS A 264 -14.56 4.09 7.88
CA HIS A 264 -14.11 2.71 7.93
C HIS A 264 -12.71 2.66 8.55
N GLY A 265 -12.41 1.62 9.30
CA GLY A 265 -11.07 1.38 9.83
C GLY A 265 -10.48 0.12 9.19
N TYR A 266 -9.21 0.17 8.89
CA TYR A 266 -8.45 -0.92 8.29
C TYR A 266 -7.68 -1.67 9.39
N PRO A 267 -8.14 -2.86 9.82
CA PRO A 267 -7.39 -3.67 10.78
C PRO A 267 -6.07 -4.15 10.17
N VAL A 268 -5.06 -4.31 11.00
CA VAL A 268 -3.79 -4.94 10.59
C VAL A 268 -4.07 -6.34 10.09
N LEU A 269 -3.52 -6.68 8.93
CA LEU A 269 -3.68 -8.01 8.31
C LEU A 269 -2.47 -8.88 8.65
N LYS A 270 -2.73 -10.05 9.24
CA LYS A 270 -1.69 -10.93 9.77
C LYS A 270 -1.80 -12.35 9.23
N GLU A 271 -0.64 -12.92 8.91
CA GLU A 271 -0.47 -14.36 8.73
C GLU A 271 -0.50 -15.05 10.12
N GLN A 272 -0.26 -16.30 10.17
CA GLN A 272 -0.16 -17.07 11.40
C GLN A 272 1.03 -16.63 12.26
N ASP A 273 0.83 -16.50 13.58
CA ASP A 273 1.86 -16.10 14.54
C ASP A 273 3.20 -16.84 14.34
N GLY A 274 4.29 -16.06 14.35
CA GLY A 274 5.64 -16.55 14.17
C GLY A 274 5.98 -16.99 12.74
N LYS A 275 5.22 -16.50 11.78
CA LYS A 275 5.50 -16.59 10.34
C LYS A 275 5.97 -15.25 9.80
N PHE A 276 6.53 -15.27 8.61
CA PHE A 276 7.03 -14.09 7.94
C PHE A 276 6.23 -13.84 6.66
N VAL A 277 6.04 -12.57 6.34
CA VAL A 277 5.44 -12.11 5.08
C VAL A 277 6.41 -11.13 4.44
N SER A 278 6.73 -11.33 3.17
CA SER A 278 7.43 -10.36 2.34
C SER A 278 6.50 -9.77 1.30
N GLN A 279 6.75 -8.52 0.91
CA GLN A 279 6.02 -7.77 -0.11
C GLN A 279 7.00 -7.04 -1.02
N LYS A 280 6.70 -7.01 -2.29
CA LYS A 280 7.33 -6.09 -3.24
C LYS A 280 6.26 -5.55 -4.15
N GLU A 281 6.34 -4.25 -4.49
CA GLU A 281 5.28 -3.61 -5.22
C GLU A 281 5.78 -2.51 -6.14
N HIS A 282 5.09 -2.38 -7.28
CA HIS A 282 5.21 -1.24 -8.17
C HIS A 282 3.87 -0.79 -8.72
N THR A 283 3.72 0.52 -8.88
CA THR A 283 2.67 1.10 -9.74
C THR A 283 3.13 1.09 -11.18
N VAL A 284 2.25 0.63 -12.06
CA VAL A 284 2.44 0.64 -13.50
C VAL A 284 1.31 1.35 -14.22
N ILE A 285 1.63 1.99 -15.34
CA ILE A 285 0.66 2.47 -16.33
C ILE A 285 0.72 1.54 -17.53
N VAL A 286 -0.41 0.94 -17.89
CA VAL A 286 -0.50 0.09 -19.08
C VAL A 286 -0.44 0.98 -20.33
N THR A 287 0.53 0.74 -21.20
CA THR A 287 0.73 1.49 -22.44
C THR A 287 0.21 0.72 -23.65
N GLU A 288 0.30 1.27 -24.87
CA GLU A 288 -0.08 0.56 -26.10
C GLU A 288 0.79 -0.68 -26.37
N ASP A 289 2.06 -0.69 -25.90
CA ASP A 289 3.05 -1.70 -26.22
C ASP A 289 3.56 -2.51 -25.00
N GLY A 290 3.06 -2.25 -23.76
CA GLY A 290 3.52 -2.91 -22.55
C GLY A 290 3.11 -2.15 -21.30
N VAL A 291 4.00 -2.01 -20.32
CA VAL A 291 3.78 -1.23 -19.10
C VAL A 291 4.91 -0.23 -18.85
N GLU A 292 4.57 0.93 -18.32
CA GLU A 292 5.51 1.89 -17.73
C GLU A 292 5.49 1.72 -16.20
N VAL A 293 6.61 1.36 -15.60
CA VAL A 293 6.76 1.27 -14.15
C VAL A 293 7.10 2.65 -13.61
N THR A 294 6.14 3.33 -12.97
CA THR A 294 6.30 4.72 -12.52
C THR A 294 7.12 4.85 -11.24
N THR A 295 7.15 3.81 -10.42
CA THR A 295 7.83 3.76 -9.11
C THR A 295 9.21 3.08 -9.16
N ARG A 296 9.80 2.88 -10.35
CA ARG A 296 11.15 2.35 -10.49
C ARG A 296 12.18 3.48 -10.38
N SER A 297 13.18 3.30 -9.51
CA SER A 297 14.31 4.23 -9.37
C SER A 297 15.13 4.27 -10.66
N ARG A 298 15.58 5.45 -11.06
CA ARG A 298 16.35 5.69 -12.28
C ARG A 298 17.84 5.45 -12.07
#